data_abd43e0d002dfd53ac39944643f8f147
#
_entry.id   abd43e0d002dfd53ac39944643f8f147
#
_cell.length_a   1.000
_cell.length_b   1.000
_cell.length_c   1.000
_cell.angle_alpha   90.00
_cell.angle_beta   90.00
_cell.angle_gamma   90.00
#
_symmetry.space_group_name_H-M   'P 1'
#
loop_
_entity.id
_entity.type
_entity.pdbx_description
1 polymer ?
#
loop_
_entity_poly.entity_id
_entity_poly.type
_entity_poly.pdbx_seq_one_letter_code
_entity_poly.pdbx_strand_id
1 'polypeptide(L)' 'GQGTEIFPDGSKGIGEFREGKPWNTTHRDKNGNIIYKKVNGKTIKP' A
#
# COMPACT_ATOMS: atom_id res chain seq x y z
N GLY A 1 -1.52 -5.53 -11.51
CA GLY A 1 -1.74 -6.84 -10.92
C GLY A 1 -1.63 -6.84 -9.42
N GLN A 2 -1.92 -7.96 -8.80
CA GLN A 2 -1.83 -8.13 -7.36
C GLN A 2 -0.38 -8.25 -6.92
N GLY A 3 -0.05 -7.65 -5.77
CA GLY A 3 1.32 -7.74 -5.29
C GLY A 3 1.51 -7.23 -3.88
N THR A 4 2.75 -7.33 -3.43
CA THR A 4 3.19 -6.83 -2.14
C THR A 4 4.46 -6.04 -2.36
N GLU A 5 4.50 -4.83 -1.80
CA GLU A 5 5.70 -3.99 -1.84
C GLU A 5 6.19 -3.78 -0.42
N ILE A 6 7.48 -4.03 -0.21
CA ILE A 6 8.11 -3.88 1.10
C ILE A 6 9.10 -2.73 1.02
N PHE A 7 8.99 -1.79 1.96
CA PHE A 7 9.83 -0.59 1.99
C PHE A 7 10.97 -0.74 3.00
N PRO A 8 12.05 0.03 2.83
CA PRO A 8 13.22 -0.10 3.71
C PRO A 8 12.95 0.15 5.18
N ASP A 9 11.92 0.93 5.50
CA ASP A 9 11.57 1.23 6.90
C ASP A 9 10.76 0.11 7.57
N GLY A 10 10.49 -0.98 6.84
CA GLY A 10 9.70 -2.09 7.34
C GLY A 10 8.22 -2.01 7.05
N SER A 11 7.76 -0.93 6.44
CA SER A 11 6.36 -0.83 6.03
C SER A 11 6.12 -1.64 4.77
N LYS A 12 4.86 -1.92 4.47
CA LYS A 12 4.50 -2.67 3.26
C LYS A 12 3.14 -2.26 2.73
N GLY A 13 2.98 -2.44 1.42
CA GLY A 13 1.71 -2.20 0.75
C GLY A 13 1.28 -3.46 0.02
N ILE A 14 0.02 -3.85 0.22
CA ILE A 14 -0.54 -5.08 -0.35
C ILE A 14 -1.80 -4.73 -1.11
N GLY A 15 -1.96 -5.28 -2.30
CA GLY A 15 -3.16 -5.12 -3.09
C GLY A 15 -2.88 -5.05 -4.58
N GLU A 16 -3.66 -4.25 -5.29
CA GLU A 16 -3.55 -4.11 -6.73
C GLU A 16 -2.61 -2.97 -7.09
N PHE A 17 -1.69 -3.25 -8.01
CA PHE A 17 -0.75 -2.26 -8.56
C PHE A 17 -1.01 -2.14 -10.06
N ARG A 18 -0.91 -0.93 -10.59
CA ARG A 18 -1.04 -0.64 -12.02
C ARG A 18 0.12 0.23 -12.47
N GLU A 19 0.76 -0.19 -13.55
CA GLU A 19 1.88 0.56 -14.16
C GLU A 19 2.96 0.88 -13.13
N GLY A 20 3.24 -0.10 -12.23
CA GLY A 20 4.24 0.06 -11.19
C GLY A 20 3.81 0.91 -10.01
N LYS A 21 2.53 1.31 -9.95
CA LYS A 21 2.05 2.19 -8.89
C LYS A 21 0.94 1.52 -8.10
N PRO A 22 0.81 1.83 -6.79
CA PRO A 22 -0.32 1.34 -6.02
C PRO A 22 -1.63 1.89 -6.59
N TRP A 23 -2.60 1.02 -6.79
CA TRP A 23 -3.92 1.42 -7.30
C TRP A 23 -4.98 1.20 -6.23
N ASN A 24 -5.16 -0.04 -5.79
CA ASN A 24 -6.05 -0.39 -4.69
C ASN A 24 -5.23 -1.18 -3.69
N THR A 25 -4.60 -0.51 -2.73
CA THR A 25 -3.68 -1.12 -1.80
C THR A 25 -3.95 -0.66 -0.37
N THR A 26 -3.51 -1.48 0.59
CA THR A 26 -3.50 -1.13 2.00
C THR A 26 -2.05 -1.08 2.43
N HIS A 27 -1.63 0.05 3.00
CA HIS A 27 -0.26 0.24 3.47
C HIS A 27 -0.23 0.17 4.98
N ARG A 28 0.67 -0.65 5.51
CA ARG A 28 0.83 -0.85 6.95
C ARG A 28 2.27 -0.58 7.35
N ASP A 29 2.45 -0.11 8.59
CA ASP A 29 3.79 0.10 9.11
C ASP A 29 4.39 -1.24 9.57
N LYS A 30 5.61 -1.18 10.10
CA LYS A 30 6.33 -2.39 10.55
C LYS A 30 5.60 -3.12 11.67
N ASN A 31 4.71 -2.44 12.39
CA ASN A 31 3.93 -3.03 13.48
C ASN A 31 2.57 -3.56 13.02
N GLY A 32 2.26 -3.42 11.73
CA GLY A 32 1.01 -3.91 11.18
C GLY A 32 -0.15 -2.91 11.25
N ASN A 33 0.10 -1.69 11.69
CA ASN A 33 -0.92 -0.65 11.75
C ASN A 33 -1.12 -0.02 10.38
N ILE A 34 -2.38 0.24 10.01
CA ILE A 34 -2.69 0.85 8.72
C ILE A 34 -2.28 2.32 8.77
N ILE A 35 -1.39 2.72 7.86
CA ILE A 35 -0.94 4.11 7.76
C ILE A 35 -1.71 4.88 6.69
N TYR A 36 -2.10 4.22 5.60
CA TYR A 36 -3.01 4.80 4.61
C TYR A 36 -3.45 3.72 3.64
N LYS A 37 -4.43 4.04 2.80
CA LYS A 37 -4.90 3.17 1.73
C LYS A 37 -4.87 3.92 0.42
N LYS A 38 -4.69 3.20 -0.68
CA LYS A 38 -4.91 3.72 -2.02
C LYS A 38 -6.22 3.16 -2.55
N VAL A 39 -7.07 4.06 -3.03
CA VAL A 39 -8.33 3.67 -3.68
C VAL A 39 -8.37 4.40 -5.02
N ASN A 40 -8.38 3.63 -6.10
CA ASN A 40 -8.32 4.15 -7.48
C ASN A 40 -7.15 5.13 -7.65
N GLY A 41 -6.02 4.83 -7.02
CA GLY A 41 -4.82 5.65 -7.11
C GLY A 41 -4.76 6.83 -6.16
N LYS A 42 -5.82 7.07 -5.37
CA LYS A 42 -5.86 8.19 -4.44
C LYS A 42 -5.51 7.74 -3.03
N THR A 43 -4.73 8.56 -2.32
CA THR A 43 -4.35 8.27 -0.95
C THR A 43 -5.47 8.64 0.00
N ILE A 44 -5.88 7.69 0.82
CA ILE A 44 -6.91 7.92 1.84
C ILE A 44 -6.28 7.59 3.18
N LYS A 45 -6.26 8.56 4.07
CA LYS A 45 -5.71 8.38 5.42
C LYS A 45 -6.78 7.86 6.36
N PRO A 46 -6.35 7.11 7.39
CA PRO A 46 -7.30 6.57 8.38
C PRO A 46 -7.95 7.67 9.18
#